data_d8cb562723ccb7cb6d1cb123a061b4b0
#
_entry.id   d8cb562723ccb7cb6d1cb123a061b4b0
#
_cell.length_a   1.000
_cell.length_b   1.000
_cell.length_c   1.000
_cell.angle_alpha   90.00
_cell.angle_beta   90.00
_cell.angle_gamma   90.00
#
_symmetry.space_group_name_H-M   'P 1'
#
loop_
_entity.id
_entity.type
_entity.pdbx_description
1 polymer ?
#
loop_
_entity_poly.entity_id
_entity_poly.type
_entity_poly.pdbx_seq_one_letter_code
_entity_poly.pdbx_strand_id
1 'polypeptide(L)'
;MGFQGSVKCRRHLLYALQPIVTKVLTNLCVFQLAGLAVIAFGLWLRFGGAMAEFASDKRSPEYFFIGLYVLVGAGALMTTVGFFGCCGAARESQFLLGAFFACLLVIFAAEITAGVFAFIGKKAAIQEAQKIYEDIYEEYMKNPGKVNRTIYHYHLALQCCGKDNLEQHVGLPCPEKMQVPKNCLVEIHNVIDANLHLVGIVGIAIAGTTIFGMIFSMVLCCAIRNTRDMI
;
A
#
# COMPACT_ATOMS: atom_id res chain seq x y z
N MET A 1 -6.36 -42.94 33.26
CA MET A 1 -7.38 -41.86 33.36
C MET A 1 -6.95 -40.51 32.76
N GLY A 2 -5.69 -40.30 32.36
CA GLY A 2 -5.20 -39.04 31.79
C GLY A 2 -5.50 -38.77 30.29
N PHE A 3 -5.74 -39.81 29.48
CA PHE A 3 -5.87 -39.70 28.04
C PHE A 3 -7.24 -39.12 27.61
N GLN A 4 -8.30 -39.43 28.27
CA GLN A 4 -9.66 -38.93 27.95
C GLN A 4 -9.85 -37.45 28.29
N GLY A 5 -9.15 -36.92 29.31
CA GLY A 5 -9.19 -35.50 29.66
C GLY A 5 -8.52 -34.59 28.61
N SER A 6 -7.43 -35.06 28.02
CA SER A 6 -6.69 -34.34 26.97
C SER A 6 -7.49 -34.20 25.69
N VAL A 7 -8.21 -35.23 25.26
CA VAL A 7 -9.07 -35.22 24.04
C VAL A 7 -10.27 -34.29 24.23
N LYS A 8 -10.87 -34.26 25.43
CA LYS A 8 -12.02 -33.39 25.72
C LYS A 8 -11.65 -31.91 25.78
N CYS A 9 -10.51 -31.59 26.39
CA CYS A 9 -9.97 -30.22 26.44
C CYS A 9 -9.63 -29.70 25.03
N ARG A 10 -9.08 -30.55 24.19
CA ARG A 10 -8.73 -30.24 22.81
C ARG A 10 -9.96 -29.99 21.92
N ARG A 11 -11.03 -30.77 22.11
CA ARG A 11 -12.28 -30.60 21.35
C ARG A 11 -12.95 -29.26 21.75
N HIS A 12 -12.93 -28.88 23.01
CA HIS A 12 -13.39 -27.56 23.46
C HIS A 12 -12.55 -26.41 22.90
N LEU A 13 -11.24 -26.60 22.78
CA LEU A 13 -10.34 -25.60 22.18
C LEU A 13 -10.62 -25.42 20.66
N LEU A 14 -10.83 -26.52 19.94
CA LEU A 14 -11.19 -26.47 18.50
C LEU A 14 -12.55 -25.80 18.29
N TYR A 15 -13.57 -26.10 19.12
CA TYR A 15 -14.87 -25.41 19.05
C TYR A 15 -14.77 -23.93 19.40
N ALA A 16 -13.92 -23.56 20.38
CA ALA A 16 -13.70 -22.17 20.76
C ALA A 16 -12.92 -21.38 19.67
N LEU A 17 -12.01 -22.03 18.92
CA LEU A 17 -11.26 -21.44 17.83
C LEU A 17 -12.06 -21.34 16.53
N GLN A 18 -13.11 -22.15 16.35
CA GLN A 18 -13.90 -22.19 15.11
C GLN A 18 -14.45 -20.82 14.67
N PRO A 19 -15.05 -19.99 15.54
CA PRO A 19 -15.53 -18.67 15.14
C PRO A 19 -14.40 -17.72 14.76
N ILE A 20 -13.23 -17.86 15.37
CA ILE A 20 -12.04 -17.06 15.04
C ILE A 20 -11.50 -17.48 13.66
N VAL A 21 -11.37 -18.77 13.43
CA VAL A 21 -10.93 -19.33 12.13
C VAL A 21 -11.86 -18.89 11.02
N THR A 22 -13.19 -18.96 11.22
CA THR A 22 -14.16 -18.51 10.21
C THR A 22 -14.03 -17.02 9.91
N LYS A 23 -13.86 -16.16 10.92
CA LYS A 23 -13.66 -14.71 10.73
C LYS A 23 -12.36 -14.42 9.98
N VAL A 24 -11.27 -15.07 10.35
CA VAL A 24 -9.97 -14.91 9.68
C VAL A 24 -10.06 -15.39 8.23
N LEU A 25 -10.70 -16.52 7.99
CA LEU A 25 -10.92 -17.05 6.63
C LEU A 25 -11.72 -16.07 5.77
N THR A 26 -12.82 -15.52 6.31
CA THR A 26 -13.62 -14.50 5.62
C THR A 26 -12.79 -13.26 5.28
N ASN A 27 -11.98 -12.77 6.24
CA ASN A 27 -11.11 -11.61 6.01
C ASN A 27 -10.05 -11.89 4.93
N LEU A 28 -9.44 -13.09 4.91
CA LEU A 28 -8.47 -13.47 3.89
C LEU A 28 -9.11 -13.55 2.49
N CYS A 29 -10.34 -14.07 2.39
CA CYS A 29 -11.06 -14.10 1.11
C CYS A 29 -11.47 -12.69 0.64
N VAL A 30 -11.89 -11.81 1.56
CA VAL A 30 -12.16 -10.40 1.25
C VAL A 30 -10.87 -9.69 0.80
N PHE A 31 -9.75 -9.96 1.44
CA PHE A 31 -8.44 -9.41 1.07
C PHE A 31 -8.02 -9.86 -0.34
N GLN A 32 -8.28 -11.11 -0.72
CA GLN A 32 -8.07 -11.61 -2.08
C GLN A 32 -8.94 -10.88 -3.10
N LEU A 33 -10.23 -10.68 -2.81
CA LEU A 33 -11.14 -9.92 -3.68
C LEU A 33 -10.71 -8.46 -3.83
N ALA A 34 -10.25 -7.84 -2.75
CA ALA A 34 -9.69 -6.49 -2.79
C ALA A 34 -8.45 -6.41 -3.70
N GLY A 35 -7.54 -7.39 -3.63
CA GLY A 35 -6.39 -7.48 -4.53
C GLY A 35 -6.80 -7.59 -6.00
N LEU A 36 -7.80 -8.41 -6.33
CA LEU A 36 -8.36 -8.51 -7.68
C LEU A 36 -8.98 -7.19 -8.15
N ALA A 37 -9.70 -6.48 -7.27
CA ALA A 37 -10.28 -5.19 -7.58
C ALA A 37 -9.18 -4.13 -7.88
N VAL A 38 -8.08 -4.13 -7.13
CA VAL A 38 -6.92 -3.25 -7.36
C VAL A 38 -6.28 -3.55 -8.71
N ILE A 39 -6.09 -4.83 -9.06
CA ILE A 39 -5.57 -5.24 -10.38
C ILE A 39 -6.50 -4.77 -11.49
N ALA A 40 -7.81 -5.03 -11.37
CA ALA A 40 -8.80 -4.65 -12.36
C ALA A 40 -8.82 -3.13 -12.56
N PHE A 41 -8.76 -2.35 -11.48
CA PHE A 41 -8.68 -0.90 -11.53
C PHE A 41 -7.38 -0.42 -12.20
N GLY A 42 -6.23 -1.01 -11.86
CA GLY A 42 -4.95 -0.70 -12.48
C GLY A 42 -4.94 -1.01 -13.99
N LEU A 43 -5.49 -2.14 -14.40
CA LEU A 43 -5.64 -2.50 -15.81
C LEU A 43 -6.64 -1.59 -16.53
N TRP A 44 -7.74 -1.24 -15.88
CA TRP A 44 -8.71 -0.28 -16.43
C TRP A 44 -8.07 1.09 -16.65
N LEU A 45 -7.27 1.57 -15.71
CA LEU A 45 -6.48 2.78 -15.89
C LEU A 45 -5.49 2.67 -17.05
N ARG A 46 -4.89 1.49 -17.25
CA ARG A 46 -3.89 1.27 -18.31
C ARG A 46 -4.51 1.22 -19.70
N PHE A 47 -5.68 0.61 -19.85
CA PHE A 47 -6.32 0.33 -21.14
C PHE A 47 -7.59 1.14 -21.38
N GLY A 48 -8.23 1.68 -20.35
CA GLY A 48 -9.41 2.51 -20.46
C GLY A 48 -9.05 3.92 -20.92
N GLY A 49 -9.49 4.31 -22.11
CA GLY A 49 -9.11 5.52 -22.88
C GLY A 49 -9.08 6.88 -22.15
N ALA A 50 -9.50 6.95 -20.87
CA ALA A 50 -9.35 8.13 -20.00
C ALA A 50 -7.88 8.58 -19.82
N MET A 51 -6.91 7.66 -20.05
CA MET A 51 -5.47 7.93 -19.90
C MET A 51 -4.75 8.32 -21.18
N ALA A 52 -5.39 8.22 -22.34
CA ALA A 52 -4.80 8.68 -23.59
C ALA A 52 -4.51 10.19 -23.57
N GLU A 53 -5.31 10.97 -22.87
CA GLU A 53 -5.12 12.41 -22.66
C GLU A 53 -3.92 12.72 -21.73
N PHE A 54 -3.69 11.88 -20.69
CA PHE A 54 -2.54 12.05 -19.79
C PHE A 54 -1.24 11.51 -20.40
N ALA A 55 -1.31 10.51 -21.29
CA ALA A 55 -0.15 9.92 -21.94
C ALA A 55 0.41 10.77 -23.09
N SER A 56 -0.31 11.80 -23.55
CA SER A 56 0.16 12.71 -24.60
C SER A 56 1.24 13.69 -24.12
N ASP A 57 1.41 13.83 -22.81
CA ASP A 57 2.44 14.69 -22.22
C ASP A 57 3.76 13.89 -22.04
N LYS A 58 4.74 14.16 -22.90
CA LYS A 58 5.97 13.35 -23.09
C LYS A 58 6.89 13.17 -21.87
N ARG A 59 6.66 13.83 -20.74
CA ARG A 59 7.55 13.80 -19.56
C ARG A 59 6.90 13.27 -18.27
N SER A 60 5.58 13.33 -18.19
CA SER A 60 4.80 12.76 -17.08
C SER A 60 4.57 11.24 -17.13
N PRO A 61 4.70 10.55 -18.29
CA PRO A 61 4.28 9.16 -18.42
C PRO A 61 5.15 8.17 -17.63
N GLU A 62 6.44 8.43 -17.44
CA GLU A 62 7.32 7.44 -16.80
C GLU A 62 6.96 7.20 -15.34
N TYR A 63 6.82 8.24 -14.52
CA TYR A 63 6.44 8.11 -13.11
C TYR A 63 5.03 7.56 -12.93
N PHE A 64 4.12 7.92 -13.83
CA PHE A 64 2.76 7.40 -13.82
C PHE A 64 2.74 5.89 -14.13
N PHE A 65 3.48 5.45 -15.16
CA PHE A 65 3.57 4.02 -15.50
C PHE A 65 4.24 3.22 -14.39
N ILE A 66 5.28 3.76 -13.74
CA ILE A 66 5.90 3.13 -12.57
C ILE A 66 4.87 2.96 -11.45
N GLY A 67 4.11 4.01 -11.11
CA GLY A 67 3.04 3.93 -10.10
C GLY A 67 1.98 2.88 -10.44
N LEU A 68 1.59 2.79 -11.71
CA LEU A 68 0.63 1.81 -12.19
C LEU A 68 1.15 0.37 -12.08
N TYR A 69 2.41 0.11 -12.46
CA TYR A 69 3.04 -1.20 -12.30
C TYR A 69 3.17 -1.59 -10.83
N VAL A 70 3.51 -0.64 -9.95
CA VAL A 70 3.55 -0.86 -8.50
C VAL A 70 2.15 -1.21 -7.97
N LEU A 71 1.10 -0.52 -8.43
CA LEU A 71 -0.29 -0.79 -8.04
C LEU A 71 -0.73 -2.19 -8.45
N VAL A 72 -0.50 -2.58 -9.71
CA VAL A 72 -0.83 -3.91 -10.24
C VAL A 72 0.00 -4.99 -9.52
N GLY A 73 1.29 -4.75 -9.30
CA GLY A 73 2.16 -5.64 -8.56
C GLY A 73 1.71 -5.86 -7.11
N ALA A 74 1.33 -4.78 -6.40
CA ALA A 74 0.77 -4.86 -5.05
C ALA A 74 -0.55 -5.66 -5.03
N GLY A 75 -1.46 -5.41 -5.99
CA GLY A 75 -2.69 -6.17 -6.13
C GLY A 75 -2.45 -7.66 -6.39
N ALA A 76 -1.45 -8.01 -7.22
CA ALA A 76 -1.06 -9.38 -7.48
C ALA A 76 -0.51 -10.07 -6.22
N LEU A 77 0.34 -9.40 -5.45
CA LEU A 77 0.83 -9.90 -4.16
C LEU A 77 -0.32 -10.14 -3.17
N MET A 78 -1.23 -9.16 -3.01
CA MET A 78 -2.41 -9.30 -2.15
C MET A 78 -3.27 -10.50 -2.54
N THR A 79 -3.54 -10.66 -3.84
CA THR A 79 -4.33 -11.78 -4.36
C THR A 79 -3.64 -13.12 -4.10
N THR A 80 -2.33 -13.23 -4.32
CA THR A 80 -1.54 -14.45 -4.13
C THR A 80 -1.52 -14.86 -2.65
N VAL A 81 -1.24 -13.91 -1.76
CA VAL A 81 -1.23 -14.15 -0.31
C VAL A 81 -2.62 -14.53 0.18
N GLY A 82 -3.66 -13.79 -0.23
CA GLY A 82 -5.05 -14.13 0.08
C GLY A 82 -5.46 -15.52 -0.39
N PHE A 83 -5.03 -15.92 -1.59
CA PHE A 83 -5.28 -17.25 -2.13
C PHE A 83 -4.64 -18.36 -1.28
N PHE A 84 -3.35 -18.25 -0.99
CA PHE A 84 -2.66 -19.23 -0.14
C PHE A 84 -3.27 -19.33 1.25
N GLY A 85 -3.63 -18.20 1.86
CA GLY A 85 -4.26 -18.17 3.18
C GLY A 85 -5.68 -18.74 3.16
N CYS A 86 -6.53 -18.29 2.24
CA CYS A 86 -7.91 -18.72 2.13
C CYS A 86 -8.00 -20.22 1.74
N CYS A 87 -7.33 -20.63 0.66
CA CYS A 87 -7.36 -22.02 0.20
C CYS A 87 -6.60 -22.96 1.14
N GLY A 88 -5.51 -22.49 1.78
CA GLY A 88 -4.75 -23.25 2.76
C GLY A 88 -5.58 -23.61 3.99
N ALA A 89 -6.31 -22.63 4.52
CA ALA A 89 -7.20 -22.84 5.65
C ALA A 89 -8.45 -23.66 5.27
N ALA A 90 -9.08 -23.39 4.12
CA ALA A 90 -10.28 -24.08 3.67
C ALA A 90 -10.05 -25.55 3.33
N ARG A 91 -8.87 -25.89 2.76
CA ARG A 91 -8.49 -27.26 2.38
C ARG A 91 -7.65 -27.98 3.42
N GLU A 92 -7.39 -27.35 4.56
CA GLU A 92 -6.52 -27.87 5.63
C GLU A 92 -5.15 -28.38 5.06
N SER A 93 -4.63 -27.65 4.06
CA SER A 93 -3.39 -28.03 3.38
C SER A 93 -2.18 -27.42 4.05
N GLN A 94 -1.33 -28.26 4.63
CA GLN A 94 -0.08 -27.83 5.26
C GLN A 94 0.87 -27.14 4.28
N PHE A 95 0.89 -27.58 3.02
CA PHE A 95 1.73 -26.96 2.00
C PHE A 95 1.30 -25.52 1.69
N LEU A 96 0.00 -25.29 1.50
CA LEU A 96 -0.54 -23.95 1.21
C LEU A 96 -0.38 -23.02 2.41
N LEU A 97 -0.57 -23.51 3.63
CA LEU A 97 -0.31 -22.75 4.86
C LEU A 97 1.18 -22.42 5.03
N GLY A 98 2.06 -23.35 4.68
CA GLY A 98 3.51 -23.10 4.68
C GLY A 98 3.92 -22.05 3.64
N ALA A 99 3.34 -22.10 2.44
CA ALA A 99 3.56 -21.09 1.41
C ALA A 99 3.03 -19.70 1.86
N PHE A 100 1.85 -19.65 2.48
CA PHE A 100 1.30 -18.43 3.08
C PHE A 100 2.25 -17.84 4.13
N PHE A 101 2.75 -18.67 5.05
CA PHE A 101 3.72 -18.25 6.06
C PHE A 101 5.01 -17.70 5.43
N ALA A 102 5.55 -18.39 4.43
CA ALA A 102 6.75 -17.93 3.72
C ALA A 102 6.53 -16.58 3.02
N CYS A 103 5.38 -16.40 2.38
CA CYS A 103 5.01 -15.11 1.78
C CYS A 103 4.94 -14.00 2.83
N LEU A 104 4.33 -14.25 4.00
CA LEU A 104 4.26 -13.28 5.08
C LEU A 104 5.63 -12.93 5.65
N LEU A 105 6.56 -13.88 5.74
CA LEU A 105 7.95 -13.61 6.15
C LEU A 105 8.65 -12.66 5.18
N VAL A 106 8.50 -12.88 3.88
CA VAL A 106 9.09 -12.01 2.85
C VAL A 106 8.48 -10.60 2.92
N ILE A 107 7.15 -10.50 3.07
CA ILE A 107 6.46 -9.23 3.21
C ILE A 107 6.94 -8.50 4.48
N PHE A 108 7.04 -9.18 5.61
CA PHE A 108 7.50 -8.59 6.86
C PHE A 108 8.93 -8.06 6.76
N ALA A 109 9.83 -8.82 6.13
CA ALA A 109 11.19 -8.35 5.87
C ALA A 109 11.22 -7.12 4.97
N ALA A 110 10.36 -7.07 3.94
CA ALA A 110 10.22 -5.92 3.07
C ALA A 110 9.64 -4.70 3.81
N GLU A 111 8.66 -4.88 4.71
CA GLU A 111 8.09 -3.82 5.55
C GLU A 111 9.14 -3.19 6.46
N ILE A 112 9.95 -4.01 7.15
CA ILE A 112 11.06 -3.52 8.00
C ILE A 112 12.05 -2.74 7.15
N THR A 113 12.46 -3.28 6.01
CA THR A 113 13.42 -2.65 5.11
C THR A 113 12.88 -1.31 4.60
N ALA A 114 11.63 -1.27 4.13
CA ALA A 114 10.98 -0.05 3.68
C ALA A 114 10.84 0.99 4.80
N GLY A 115 10.50 0.56 6.02
CA GLY A 115 10.44 1.43 7.20
C GLY A 115 11.78 2.06 7.53
N VAL A 116 12.86 1.29 7.53
CA VAL A 116 14.23 1.79 7.74
C VAL A 116 14.61 2.80 6.66
N PHE A 117 14.36 2.47 5.38
CA PHE A 117 14.65 3.38 4.27
C PHE A 117 13.81 4.66 4.32
N ALA A 118 12.52 4.57 4.69
CA ALA A 118 11.68 5.75 4.86
C ALA A 118 12.20 6.68 5.98
N PHE A 119 12.69 6.09 7.07
CA PHE A 119 13.20 6.87 8.20
C PHE A 119 14.54 7.53 7.88
N ILE A 120 15.47 6.79 7.28
CA ILE A 120 16.82 7.31 6.92
C ILE A 120 16.72 8.22 5.68
N GLY A 121 15.88 7.84 4.70
CA GLY A 121 15.73 8.51 3.41
C GLY A 121 14.83 9.74 3.42
N LYS A 122 14.26 10.14 4.57
CA LYS A 122 13.33 11.27 4.66
C LYS A 122 13.84 12.53 3.97
N LYS A 123 15.07 12.93 4.25
CA LYS A 123 15.69 14.13 3.63
C LYS A 123 15.82 13.99 2.11
N ALA A 124 16.27 12.83 1.65
CA ALA A 124 16.41 12.55 0.23
C ALA A 124 15.04 12.55 -0.47
N ALA A 125 14.01 11.97 0.16
CA ALA A 125 12.64 11.97 -0.38
C ALA A 125 12.05 13.39 -0.49
N ILE A 126 12.29 14.23 0.50
CA ILE A 126 11.87 15.64 0.46
C ILE A 126 12.56 16.37 -0.68
N GLN A 127 13.89 16.22 -0.80
CA GLN A 127 14.67 16.87 -1.85
C GLN A 127 14.24 16.41 -3.24
N GLU A 128 13.98 15.11 -3.42
CA GLU A 128 13.52 14.57 -4.71
C GLU A 128 12.11 15.08 -5.06
N ALA A 129 11.19 15.13 -4.09
CA ALA A 129 9.86 15.68 -4.30
C ALA A 129 9.89 17.18 -4.64
N GLN A 130 10.76 17.95 -3.99
CA GLN A 130 10.97 19.37 -4.29
C GLN A 130 11.55 19.55 -5.69
N LYS A 131 12.53 18.73 -6.08
CA LYS A 131 13.14 18.76 -7.41
C LYS A 131 12.13 18.41 -8.51
N ILE A 132 11.29 17.40 -8.30
CA ILE A 132 10.21 17.07 -9.27
C ILE A 132 9.29 18.27 -9.46
N TYR A 133 8.90 18.96 -8.37
CA TYR A 133 8.09 20.17 -8.47
C TYR A 133 8.83 21.29 -9.22
N GLU A 134 10.12 21.51 -8.94
CA GLU A 134 10.94 22.50 -9.64
C GLU A 134 11.02 22.22 -11.15
N ASP A 135 11.25 20.97 -11.54
CA ASP A 135 11.28 20.55 -12.95
C ASP A 135 9.95 20.85 -13.67
N ILE A 136 8.81 20.55 -13.00
CA ILE A 136 7.48 20.84 -13.55
C ILE A 136 7.25 22.35 -13.63
N TYR A 137 7.66 23.10 -12.62
CA TYR A 137 7.53 24.55 -12.59
C TYR A 137 8.35 25.22 -13.71
N GLU A 138 9.59 24.80 -13.93
CA GLU A 138 10.43 25.32 -15.01
C GLU A 138 9.88 24.96 -16.40
N GLU A 139 9.33 23.76 -16.56
CA GLU A 139 8.67 23.35 -17.80
C GLU A 139 7.44 24.22 -18.08
N TYR A 140 6.65 24.53 -17.03
CA TYR A 140 5.51 25.43 -17.14
C TYR A 140 5.93 26.84 -17.56
N MET A 141 7.00 27.38 -16.99
CA MET A 141 7.50 28.71 -17.34
C MET A 141 8.00 28.79 -18.78
N LYS A 142 8.53 27.67 -19.33
CA LYS A 142 8.96 27.59 -20.73
C LYS A 142 7.79 27.38 -21.70
N ASN A 143 6.79 26.57 -21.32
CA ASN A 143 5.66 26.18 -22.16
C ASN A 143 4.37 26.07 -21.33
N PRO A 144 3.66 27.16 -21.03
CA PRO A 144 2.50 27.17 -20.12
C PRO A 144 1.36 26.23 -20.56
N GLY A 145 1.18 25.99 -21.87
CA GLY A 145 0.09 25.15 -22.39
C GLY A 145 0.28 23.65 -22.16
N LYS A 146 1.50 23.19 -21.87
CA LYS A 146 1.83 21.75 -21.86
C LYS A 146 1.65 21.09 -20.51
N VAL A 147 1.98 21.78 -19.40
CA VAL A 147 1.94 21.24 -18.03
C VAL A 147 0.98 22.00 -17.09
N ASN A 148 0.13 22.84 -17.66
CA ASN A 148 -0.82 23.66 -16.91
C ASN A 148 -1.70 22.82 -15.96
N ARG A 149 -2.21 21.69 -16.43
CA ARG A 149 -3.05 20.80 -15.64
C ARG A 149 -2.30 20.11 -14.52
N THR A 150 -1.05 19.69 -14.78
CA THR A 150 -0.21 19.01 -13.79
C THR A 150 0.16 19.95 -12.66
N ILE A 151 0.64 21.16 -12.97
CA ILE A 151 1.04 22.13 -11.95
C ILE A 151 -0.19 22.63 -11.14
N TYR A 152 -1.35 22.79 -11.78
CA TYR A 152 -2.60 23.12 -11.10
C TYR A 152 -2.99 22.05 -10.08
N HIS A 153 -2.86 20.76 -10.41
CA HIS A 153 -3.12 19.67 -9.48
C HIS A 153 -2.16 19.66 -8.30
N TYR A 154 -0.88 19.97 -8.50
CA TYR A 154 0.08 20.16 -7.41
C TYR A 154 -0.34 21.31 -6.50
N HIS A 155 -0.68 22.47 -7.06
CA HIS A 155 -1.13 23.64 -6.30
C HIS A 155 -2.41 23.36 -5.51
N LEU A 156 -3.34 22.62 -6.11
CA LEU A 156 -4.61 22.24 -5.47
C LEU A 156 -4.38 21.21 -4.33
N ALA A 157 -3.58 20.18 -4.59
CA ALA A 157 -3.33 19.09 -3.63
C ALA A 157 -2.54 19.57 -2.41
N LEU A 158 -1.53 20.42 -2.62
CA LEU A 158 -0.65 20.93 -1.58
C LEU A 158 -1.15 22.25 -0.96
N GLN A 159 -2.23 22.83 -1.49
CA GLN A 159 -2.75 24.14 -1.08
C GLN A 159 -1.64 25.22 -1.06
N CYS A 160 -0.86 25.28 -2.14
CA CYS A 160 0.27 26.17 -2.32
C CYS A 160 0.27 26.81 -3.72
N CYS A 161 1.10 27.82 -3.96
CA CYS A 161 1.24 28.44 -5.27
C CYS A 161 2.65 28.99 -5.46
N GLY A 162 3.39 28.46 -6.45
CA GLY A 162 4.70 28.95 -6.86
C GLY A 162 5.86 28.55 -5.96
N LYS A 163 7.06 28.98 -6.38
CA LYS A 163 8.35 28.65 -5.75
C LYS A 163 8.86 29.74 -4.81
N ASP A 164 8.62 31.00 -5.13
CA ASP A 164 9.14 32.18 -4.42
C ASP A 164 8.07 33.26 -4.18
N ASN A 165 8.49 34.38 -3.57
CA ASN A 165 7.64 35.46 -3.08
C ASN A 165 6.66 36.06 -4.10
N LEU A 166 5.63 36.73 -3.60
CA LEU A 166 4.42 37.28 -4.19
C LEU A 166 4.50 37.87 -5.62
N GLU A 167 5.65 38.29 -6.09
CA GLU A 167 5.78 38.99 -7.38
C GLU A 167 5.80 38.08 -8.62
N GLN A 168 6.08 36.78 -8.46
CA GLN A 168 6.16 35.82 -9.57
C GLN A 168 4.87 35.00 -9.81
N HIS A 169 3.80 35.28 -9.06
CA HIS A 169 2.55 34.52 -9.19
C HIS A 169 1.68 34.94 -10.38
N VAL A 170 2.08 35.96 -11.12
CA VAL A 170 1.31 36.47 -12.27
C VAL A 170 1.33 35.42 -13.40
N GLY A 171 0.14 34.81 -13.64
CA GLY A 171 -0.02 33.81 -14.71
C GLY A 171 0.06 32.35 -14.29
N LEU A 172 0.34 32.04 -13.01
CA LEU A 172 0.30 30.67 -12.52
C LEU A 172 -1.13 30.19 -12.26
N PRO A 173 -1.47 28.96 -12.59
CA PRO A 173 -2.78 28.36 -12.30
C PRO A 173 -2.89 28.00 -10.82
N CYS A 174 -3.28 28.96 -9.99
CA CYS A 174 -3.45 28.79 -8.55
C CYS A 174 -4.93 28.65 -8.18
N PRO A 175 -5.26 27.92 -7.10
CA PRO A 175 -6.65 27.81 -6.61
C PRO A 175 -7.17 29.18 -6.13
N GLU A 176 -8.36 29.57 -6.59
CA GLU A 176 -8.97 30.89 -6.31
C GLU A 176 -9.28 31.17 -4.83
N LYS A 177 -9.29 30.14 -3.97
CA LYS A 177 -9.65 30.26 -2.54
C LYS A 177 -8.48 30.54 -1.62
N MET A 178 -7.29 30.75 -2.14
CA MET A 178 -6.08 30.93 -1.33
C MET A 178 -5.92 32.40 -0.91
N GLN A 179 -6.15 32.67 0.37
CA GLN A 179 -6.02 34.04 0.91
C GLN A 179 -4.58 34.55 0.96
N VAL A 180 -3.61 33.63 1.13
CA VAL A 180 -2.16 33.92 1.10
C VAL A 180 -1.46 32.79 0.36
N PRO A 181 -0.76 33.07 -0.76
CA PRO A 181 -0.02 32.03 -1.48
C PRO A 181 1.16 31.54 -0.63
N LYS A 182 1.13 30.23 -0.32
CA LYS A 182 2.21 29.54 0.37
C LYS A 182 3.21 29.02 -0.65
N ASN A 183 4.50 29.07 -0.31
CA ASN A 183 5.57 28.49 -1.12
C ASN A 183 5.41 26.95 -1.18
N CYS A 184 5.32 26.39 -2.39
CA CYS A 184 5.11 24.97 -2.59
C CYS A 184 6.28 24.10 -2.13
N LEU A 185 7.52 24.59 -2.19
CA LEU A 185 8.68 23.84 -1.70
C LEU A 185 8.63 23.65 -0.18
N VAL A 186 8.18 24.70 0.53
CA VAL A 186 7.99 24.64 1.98
C VAL A 186 6.82 23.72 2.33
N GLU A 187 5.72 23.81 1.57
CA GLU A 187 4.54 23.00 1.83
C GLU A 187 4.78 21.50 1.52
N ILE A 188 5.57 21.17 0.48
CA ILE A 188 6.05 19.80 0.22
C ILE A 188 6.81 19.27 1.44
N HIS A 189 7.71 20.05 2.01
CA HIS A 189 8.43 19.66 3.23
C HIS A 189 7.47 19.40 4.39
N ASN A 190 6.55 20.32 4.66
CA ASN A 190 5.60 20.22 5.77
C ASN A 190 4.65 19.04 5.63
N VAL A 191 4.13 18.80 4.41
CA VAL A 191 3.22 17.68 4.12
C VAL A 191 3.93 16.34 4.29
N ILE A 192 5.16 16.20 3.80
CA ILE A 192 5.92 14.95 3.97
C ILE A 192 6.23 14.73 5.45
N ASP A 193 6.63 15.78 6.17
CA ASP A 193 6.94 15.71 7.61
C ASP A 193 5.73 15.31 8.45
N ALA A 194 4.59 15.95 8.23
CA ALA A 194 3.36 15.65 8.94
C ALA A 194 2.83 14.24 8.62
N ASN A 195 2.94 13.80 7.36
CA ASN A 195 2.43 12.49 6.94
C ASN A 195 3.37 11.33 7.28
N LEU A 196 4.67 11.59 7.53
CA LEU A 196 5.60 10.52 7.91
C LEU A 196 5.18 9.84 9.22
N HIS A 197 4.64 10.59 10.17
CA HIS A 197 4.09 10.03 11.41
C HIS A 197 2.87 9.14 11.15
N LEU A 198 1.97 9.57 10.26
CA LEU A 198 0.82 8.76 9.84
C LEU A 198 1.25 7.48 9.12
N VAL A 199 2.21 7.59 8.20
CA VAL A 199 2.80 6.43 7.50
C VAL A 199 3.44 5.46 8.49
N GLY A 200 4.11 5.97 9.53
CA GLY A 200 4.68 5.15 10.60
C GLY A 200 3.60 4.37 11.37
N ILE A 201 2.49 5.01 11.74
CA ILE A 201 1.37 4.35 12.43
C ILE A 201 0.77 3.25 11.55
N VAL A 202 0.51 3.55 10.28
CA VAL A 202 -0.03 2.58 9.32
C VAL A 202 0.96 1.41 9.13
N GLY A 203 2.26 1.70 9.01
CA GLY A 203 3.30 0.66 8.91
C GLY A 203 3.32 -0.28 10.12
N ILE A 204 3.21 0.25 11.34
CA ILE A 204 3.13 -0.56 12.57
C ILE A 204 1.86 -1.42 12.57
N ALA A 205 0.72 -0.88 12.16
CA ALA A 205 -0.53 -1.63 12.08
C ALA A 205 -0.44 -2.78 11.06
N ILE A 206 0.17 -2.54 9.89
CA ILE A 206 0.39 -3.58 8.87
C ILE A 206 1.35 -4.65 9.41
N ALA A 207 2.48 -4.28 10.00
CA ALA A 207 3.43 -5.20 10.61
C ALA A 207 2.78 -6.05 11.71
N GLY A 208 1.92 -5.46 12.53
CA GLY A 208 1.15 -6.18 13.55
C GLY A 208 0.21 -7.23 12.95
N THR A 209 -0.50 -6.89 11.88
CA THR A 209 -1.37 -7.84 11.16
C THR A 209 -0.59 -8.95 10.48
N THR A 210 0.59 -8.65 9.93
CA THR A 210 1.49 -9.63 9.31
C THR A 210 2.00 -10.64 10.35
N ILE A 211 2.45 -10.17 11.52
CA ILE A 211 2.89 -11.03 12.64
C ILE A 211 1.73 -11.92 13.12
N PHE A 212 0.53 -11.35 13.28
CA PHE A 212 -0.65 -12.12 13.66
C PHE A 212 -0.97 -13.22 12.65
N GLY A 213 -0.89 -12.92 11.35
CA GLY A 213 -1.06 -13.90 10.28
C GLY A 213 -0.04 -15.03 10.32
N MET A 214 1.23 -14.72 10.62
CA MET A 214 2.29 -15.72 10.78
C MET A 214 2.01 -16.66 11.96
N ILE A 215 1.67 -16.12 13.14
CA ILE A 215 1.34 -16.92 14.33
C ILE A 215 0.13 -17.80 14.04
N PHE A 216 -0.91 -17.26 13.43
CA PHE A 216 -2.13 -17.98 13.09
C PHE A 216 -1.85 -19.14 12.12
N SER A 217 -1.02 -18.91 11.10
CA SER A 217 -0.59 -19.92 10.13
C SER A 217 0.16 -21.08 10.81
N MET A 218 1.08 -20.76 11.74
CA MET A 218 1.79 -21.78 12.53
C MET A 218 0.85 -22.61 13.37
N VAL A 219 -0.08 -21.97 14.10
CA VAL A 219 -1.04 -22.66 14.96
C VAL A 219 -1.92 -23.60 14.15
N LEU A 220 -2.44 -23.15 12.99
CA LEU A 220 -3.24 -23.98 12.09
C LEU A 220 -2.42 -25.14 11.53
N CYS A 221 -1.20 -24.90 11.08
CA CYS A 221 -0.32 -25.94 10.55
C CYS A 221 -0.06 -27.04 11.60
N CYS A 222 0.24 -26.65 12.84
CA CYS A 222 0.44 -27.59 13.95
C CYS A 222 -0.86 -28.36 14.29
N ALA A 223 -2.01 -27.69 14.28
CA ALA A 223 -3.30 -28.32 14.53
C ALA A 223 -3.65 -29.39 13.50
N ILE A 224 -3.47 -29.07 12.21
CA ILE A 224 -3.72 -29.98 11.08
C ILE A 224 -2.78 -31.20 11.15
N ARG A 225 -1.48 -30.97 11.40
CA ARG A 225 -0.49 -32.05 11.53
C ARG A 225 -0.88 -33.02 12.64
N ASN A 226 -1.21 -32.48 13.80
CA ASN A 226 -1.55 -33.30 14.96
C ASN A 226 -2.87 -34.08 14.80
N THR A 227 -3.79 -33.60 13.93
CA THR A 227 -5.03 -34.32 13.58
C THR A 227 -4.72 -35.49 12.63
N ARG A 228 -3.79 -35.31 11.68
CA ARG A 228 -3.38 -36.39 10.74
C ARG A 228 -2.61 -37.52 11.44
N ASP A 229 -1.76 -37.17 12.39
CA ASP A 229 -0.96 -38.20 13.13
C ASP A 229 -1.81 -39.05 14.07
N MET A 230 -3.13 -38.77 14.22
CA MET A 230 -4.07 -39.51 15.06
C MET A 230 -5.07 -40.37 14.26
N ILE A 231 -5.06 -40.34 12.94
CA ILE A 231 -5.88 -41.17 12.05
C ILE A 231 -5.05 -42.31 11.51
#